data_8c01a960dbd9de9324a1c1f80f05eccf
#
_entry.id   8c01a960dbd9de9324a1c1f80f05eccf
#
_cell.length_a   1.000
_cell.length_b   1.000
_cell.length_c   1.000
_cell.angle_alpha   90.00
_cell.angle_beta   90.00
_cell.angle_gamma   90.00
#
_symmetry.space_group_name_H-M   'P 1'
#
loop_
_entity.id
_entity.type
_entity.pdbx_description
1 polymer ?
#
loop_
_entity_poly.entity_id
_entity_poly.type
_entity_poly.pdbx_seq_one_letter_code
_entity_poly.pdbx_strand_id
1 'polypeptide(L)'
;MKKRMSVLAGVSLSSAVLLSACGGNEESGASENGSSNSSSSEDTVTIEIFQGKVEFRDQFLELAERYQEENPDVQIEFSAVGGGSDYFTSLRSRFSSGDEPDVFSLAGPSELEDYVDYVEDLSDMEVTEAALEGTLDGITQDETVYGIPFNQEGYGFIYNKAVFEEAGVDAESIQSYADLEEAVQTLDEQKEELGIEGVFALPGAEAWVMGNHLANVYLQGEFNGDVMEAYESPSVSFEEGDQFQQMLDLQQEYSIQPVLNMDYSQQVEQYFSLGSAAVIQQGDWIYPTLQQMDPEFADNNVGIMSIPLEGEEGKVPVGVPNYWVINKNSDAEVVEASKDFFNWMYTSEEGIEVVQELLNFIPAHENFDPEAIASSLSRDIYEKSLEGETIGWAFLGYPTAWGDDLGAYTQEYMAGEREWQEVEEAAIAEWEERRQ
;
A
#
# COMPACT_ATOMS: atom_id res chain seq x y z
N MET A 1 0.94 -59.08 15.40
CA MET A 1 0.11 -60.05 14.61
C MET A 1 -0.41 -59.40 13.37
N LYS A 2 0.02 -59.97 12.22
CA LYS A 2 -0.58 -59.98 10.86
C LYS A 2 -0.99 -58.60 10.26
N LYS A 3 -0.20 -58.00 9.30
CA LYS A 3 0.00 -58.28 7.84
C LYS A 3 -1.27 -58.31 7.02
N ARG A 4 -1.35 -57.39 6.05
CA ARG A 4 -1.53 -57.52 4.56
C ARG A 4 -1.73 -56.12 3.99
N MET A 5 -1.01 -55.50 3.13
CA MET A 5 -0.34 -55.73 1.83
C MET A 5 -1.25 -56.30 0.73
N SER A 6 -1.56 -55.46 -0.27
CA SER A 6 -1.83 -55.76 -1.69
C SER A 6 -1.90 -54.39 -2.42
N VAL A 7 -1.07 -53.96 -3.30
CA VAL A 7 -0.44 -54.36 -4.57
C VAL A 7 -1.39 -54.29 -5.79
N LEU A 8 -1.03 -53.34 -6.71
CA LEU A 8 -1.03 -53.32 -8.18
C LEU A 8 -2.35 -53.25 -8.95
N ALA A 9 -2.48 -52.27 -9.84
CA ALA A 9 -2.27 -52.52 -11.28
C ALA A 9 -2.34 -51.19 -12.07
N GLY A 10 -1.32 -50.93 -12.86
CA GLY A 10 -1.27 -49.90 -13.89
C GLY A 10 -1.94 -50.37 -15.18
N VAL A 11 -2.36 -49.39 -15.99
CA VAL A 11 -2.62 -49.58 -17.42
C VAL A 11 -2.09 -48.35 -18.15
N SER A 12 -1.03 -48.59 -18.89
CA SER A 12 -0.53 -47.72 -19.96
C SER A 12 -1.37 -47.99 -21.21
N LEU A 13 -1.77 -46.96 -21.93
CA LEU A 13 -2.16 -47.10 -23.35
C LEU A 13 -1.59 -45.92 -24.14
N SER A 14 -0.62 -46.28 -24.94
CA SER A 14 -0.08 -45.52 -26.08
C SER A 14 -0.95 -45.78 -27.32
N SER A 15 -1.17 -44.77 -28.15
CA SER A 15 -1.39 -44.92 -29.60
C SER A 15 -1.58 -43.51 -30.17
N ALA A 16 -0.88 -43.03 -31.02
CA ALA A 16 -0.32 -43.31 -32.34
C ALA A 16 -0.79 -42.18 -33.29
N VAL A 17 0.20 -41.62 -33.90
CA VAL A 17 0.20 -40.61 -34.97
C VAL A 17 -0.44 -41.17 -36.23
N LEU A 18 -1.20 -40.34 -36.95
CA LEU A 18 -1.41 -40.53 -38.42
C LEU A 18 -1.28 -39.15 -39.11
N LEU A 19 -0.19 -39.02 -39.85
CA LEU A 19 -0.07 -38.09 -40.96
C LEU A 19 -0.89 -38.60 -42.14
N SER A 20 -1.56 -37.71 -42.84
CA SER A 20 -1.94 -37.93 -44.26
C SER A 20 -1.79 -36.61 -45.01
N ALA A 21 -0.85 -36.64 -45.93
CA ALA A 21 -0.65 -35.66 -46.99
C ALA A 21 -1.25 -36.20 -48.29
N CYS A 22 -1.60 -35.28 -49.18
CA CYS A 22 -1.83 -35.30 -50.62
C CYS A 22 -3.20 -34.65 -50.94
N GLY A 23 -3.32 -33.62 -51.73
CA GLY A 23 -2.66 -33.25 -53.01
C GLY A 23 -3.73 -33.20 -54.07
N GLY A 24 -3.82 -32.12 -54.87
CA GLY A 24 -4.63 -32.13 -56.08
C GLY A 24 -5.41 -30.85 -56.38
N ASN A 25 -5.09 -30.28 -57.34
CA ASN A 25 -5.09 -29.08 -58.18
C ASN A 25 -6.40 -28.77 -58.91
N GLU A 26 -6.56 -27.48 -59.37
CA GLU A 26 -7.37 -26.89 -60.47
C GLU A 26 -8.87 -26.62 -60.12
N GLU A 27 -9.49 -25.54 -60.51
CA GLU A 27 -9.26 -24.35 -61.36
C GLU A 27 -10.37 -23.32 -61.13
N SER A 28 -9.99 -22.05 -61.28
CA SER A 28 -10.76 -20.88 -61.78
C SER A 28 -12.19 -20.57 -61.32
N GLY A 29 -12.34 -19.40 -60.77
CA GLY A 29 -13.59 -18.63 -60.67
C GLY A 29 -13.33 -17.23 -60.09
N ALA A 30 -13.04 -16.28 -60.97
CA ALA A 30 -12.93 -14.88 -60.61
C ALA A 30 -14.27 -14.33 -60.12
N SER A 31 -14.27 -13.72 -58.95
CA SER A 31 -15.26 -12.70 -58.62
C SER A 31 -14.57 -11.59 -57.82
N GLU A 32 -14.49 -10.45 -58.41
CA GLU A 32 -14.13 -9.20 -57.77
C GLU A 32 -15.12 -8.91 -56.66
N ASN A 33 -14.67 -8.53 -55.50
CA ASN A 33 -14.92 -7.22 -54.89
C ASN A 33 -14.76 -7.27 -53.37
N GLY A 34 -14.15 -6.30 -52.83
CA GLY A 34 -14.15 -6.01 -51.41
C GLY A 34 -12.74 -5.99 -50.82
N SER A 35 -11.92 -5.09 -51.35
CA SER A 35 -10.82 -4.57 -50.58
C SER A 35 -11.42 -3.82 -49.37
N SER A 36 -11.70 -4.53 -48.33
CA SER A 36 -11.73 -3.93 -46.99
C SER A 36 -10.30 -3.56 -46.69
N ASN A 37 -9.99 -2.30 -46.92
CA ASN A 37 -8.83 -1.63 -46.39
C ASN A 37 -8.99 -1.68 -44.86
N SER A 38 -8.48 -2.69 -44.23
CA SER A 38 -8.06 -2.60 -42.85
C SER A 38 -6.85 -1.67 -42.90
N SER A 39 -7.10 -0.40 -42.71
CA SER A 39 -6.08 0.50 -42.27
C SER A 39 -5.60 -0.04 -40.92
N SER A 40 -4.55 -0.83 -40.93
CA SER A 40 -3.68 -0.95 -39.78
C SER A 40 -3.26 0.49 -39.49
N SER A 41 -3.70 1.07 -38.39
CA SER A 41 -3.19 2.32 -37.87
C SER A 41 -1.71 2.07 -37.55
N GLU A 42 -0.83 2.54 -38.44
CA GLU A 42 0.62 2.50 -38.24
C GLU A 42 1.08 3.58 -37.23
N ASP A 43 0.16 4.19 -36.48
CA ASP A 43 0.41 5.31 -35.59
C ASP A 43 -0.15 5.14 -34.17
N THR A 44 -0.45 3.91 -33.70
CA THR A 44 -0.93 3.71 -32.32
C THR A 44 0.26 3.50 -31.37
N VAL A 45 0.40 4.38 -30.40
CA VAL A 45 1.39 4.26 -29.31
C VAL A 45 0.83 3.35 -28.24
N THR A 46 1.56 2.31 -27.86
CA THR A 46 1.18 1.41 -26.76
C THR A 46 2.07 1.69 -25.55
N ILE A 47 1.45 1.89 -24.39
CA ILE A 47 2.13 2.07 -23.09
C ILE A 47 1.89 0.79 -22.27
N GLU A 48 2.94 0.08 -21.92
CA GLU A 48 2.86 -1.04 -21.00
C GLU A 48 3.12 -0.58 -19.56
N ILE A 49 2.11 -0.74 -18.70
CA ILE A 49 2.18 -0.39 -17.27
C ILE A 49 2.24 -1.67 -16.44
N PHE A 50 3.30 -1.82 -15.63
CA PHE A 50 3.51 -2.93 -14.72
C PHE A 50 3.48 -2.45 -13.26
N GLN A 51 2.60 -3.01 -12.41
CA GLN A 51 2.40 -2.52 -11.06
C GLN A 51 2.01 -3.64 -10.07
N GLY A 52 2.10 -3.34 -8.75
CA GLY A 52 1.89 -4.28 -7.65
C GLY A 52 0.49 -4.26 -7.01
N LYS A 53 -0.38 -3.31 -7.38
CA LYS A 53 -1.73 -3.13 -6.79
C LYS A 53 -2.77 -3.95 -7.56
N VAL A 54 -2.77 -5.27 -7.35
CA VAL A 54 -3.68 -6.21 -8.06
C VAL A 54 -5.15 -5.97 -7.73
N GLU A 55 -5.43 -5.43 -6.56
CA GLU A 55 -6.77 -5.10 -6.05
C GLU A 55 -7.47 -4.01 -6.88
N PHE A 56 -6.70 -3.16 -7.55
CA PHE A 56 -7.22 -2.07 -8.40
C PHE A 56 -7.16 -2.38 -9.90
N ARG A 57 -6.88 -3.62 -10.27
CA ARG A 57 -6.68 -3.99 -11.68
C ARG A 57 -7.87 -3.61 -12.57
N ASP A 58 -9.09 -3.91 -12.17
CA ASP A 58 -10.28 -3.67 -12.96
C ASP A 58 -10.58 -2.16 -13.08
N GLN A 59 -10.32 -1.39 -12.04
CA GLN A 59 -10.43 0.05 -12.02
C GLN A 59 -9.41 0.71 -12.96
N PHE A 60 -8.15 0.22 -12.97
CA PHE A 60 -7.15 0.71 -13.92
C PHE A 60 -7.49 0.39 -15.37
N LEU A 61 -8.08 -0.75 -15.65
CA LEU A 61 -8.54 -1.08 -17.00
C LEU A 61 -9.65 -0.11 -17.45
N GLU A 62 -10.60 0.21 -16.57
CA GLU A 62 -11.65 1.19 -16.87
C GLU A 62 -11.08 2.61 -17.04
N LEU A 63 -10.15 3.03 -16.19
CA LEU A 63 -9.45 4.30 -16.32
C LEU A 63 -8.72 4.42 -17.66
N ALA A 64 -8.01 3.34 -18.07
CA ALA A 64 -7.36 3.28 -19.37
C ALA A 64 -8.37 3.38 -20.55
N GLU A 65 -9.51 2.70 -20.45
CA GLU A 65 -10.57 2.80 -21.48
C GLU A 65 -11.08 4.25 -21.62
N ARG A 66 -11.32 4.95 -20.52
CA ARG A 66 -11.76 6.35 -20.54
C ARG A 66 -10.73 7.29 -21.17
N TYR A 67 -9.44 7.13 -20.82
CA TYR A 67 -8.37 7.90 -21.45
C TYR A 67 -8.28 7.63 -22.96
N GLN A 68 -8.39 6.39 -23.38
CA GLN A 68 -8.33 5.97 -24.79
C GLN A 68 -9.52 6.47 -25.61
N GLU A 69 -10.69 6.69 -25.00
CA GLU A 69 -11.83 7.31 -25.71
C GLU A 69 -11.51 8.74 -26.16
N GLU A 70 -10.72 9.47 -25.40
CA GLU A 70 -10.27 10.83 -25.74
C GLU A 70 -8.99 10.83 -26.58
N ASN A 71 -8.15 9.78 -26.42
CA ASN A 71 -6.84 9.63 -27.06
C ASN A 71 -6.78 8.34 -27.90
N PRO A 72 -7.50 8.26 -29.04
CA PRO A 72 -7.67 7.01 -29.78
C PRO A 72 -6.38 6.49 -30.43
N ASP A 73 -5.34 7.29 -30.48
CA ASP A 73 -4.02 6.92 -31.01
C ASP A 73 -3.10 6.35 -29.90
N VAL A 74 -3.58 6.24 -28.64
CA VAL A 74 -2.87 5.64 -27.50
C VAL A 74 -3.59 4.39 -27.03
N GLN A 75 -2.84 3.33 -26.76
CA GLN A 75 -3.30 2.12 -26.10
C GLN A 75 -2.55 1.92 -24.80
N ILE A 76 -3.25 1.59 -23.70
CA ILE A 76 -2.65 1.33 -22.40
C ILE A 76 -2.89 -0.15 -22.07
N GLU A 77 -1.80 -0.86 -21.76
CA GLU A 77 -1.82 -2.26 -21.34
C GLU A 77 -1.37 -2.38 -19.89
N PHE A 78 -2.31 -2.70 -18.99
CA PHE A 78 -2.01 -2.94 -17.59
C PHE A 78 -1.68 -4.40 -17.32
N SER A 79 -0.53 -4.62 -16.68
CA SER A 79 -0.17 -5.89 -16.07
C SER A 79 0.13 -5.70 -14.58
N ALA A 80 -0.33 -6.64 -13.75
CA ALA A 80 -0.17 -6.57 -12.32
C ALA A 80 0.20 -7.93 -11.72
N VAL A 81 1.05 -7.91 -10.69
CA VAL A 81 1.35 -9.07 -9.85
C VAL A 81 1.16 -8.65 -8.39
N GLY A 82 0.94 -9.63 -7.49
CA GLY A 82 0.80 -9.35 -6.07
C GLY A 82 1.90 -8.44 -5.54
N GLY A 83 1.54 -7.51 -4.67
CA GLY A 83 2.45 -6.50 -4.13
C GLY A 83 3.60 -7.08 -3.29
N GLY A 84 4.44 -6.19 -2.80
CA GLY A 84 5.56 -6.54 -1.94
C GLY A 84 6.68 -7.30 -2.66
N SER A 85 7.25 -8.29 -2.02
CA SER A 85 8.42 -9.05 -2.52
C SER A 85 8.17 -9.74 -3.86
N ASP A 86 6.95 -10.15 -4.16
CA ASP A 86 6.60 -10.80 -5.41
C ASP A 86 6.66 -9.82 -6.59
N TYR A 87 6.21 -8.59 -6.39
CA TYR A 87 6.28 -7.53 -7.40
C TYR A 87 7.74 -7.17 -7.75
N PHE A 88 8.57 -6.83 -6.78
CA PHE A 88 9.97 -6.43 -7.02
C PHE A 88 10.81 -7.60 -7.56
N THR A 89 10.49 -8.83 -7.17
CA THR A 89 11.12 -10.03 -7.76
C THR A 89 10.78 -10.16 -9.24
N SER A 90 9.52 -9.93 -9.59
CA SER A 90 9.05 -9.97 -10.98
C SER A 90 9.62 -8.82 -11.80
N LEU A 91 9.68 -7.60 -11.24
CA LEU A 91 10.27 -6.42 -11.88
C LEU A 91 11.75 -6.66 -12.21
N ARG A 92 12.56 -7.12 -11.24
CA ARG A 92 13.96 -7.47 -11.47
C ARG A 92 14.14 -8.56 -12.53
N SER A 93 13.23 -9.54 -12.58
CA SER A 93 13.24 -10.59 -13.61
C SER A 93 12.99 -10.02 -15.01
N ARG A 94 12.06 -9.10 -15.16
CA ARG A 94 11.75 -8.41 -16.42
C ARG A 94 12.96 -7.62 -16.92
N PHE A 95 13.54 -6.77 -16.09
CA PHE A 95 14.76 -6.03 -16.44
C PHE A 95 15.94 -6.95 -16.81
N SER A 96 16.11 -8.05 -16.07
CA SER A 96 17.17 -9.02 -16.36
C SER A 96 16.99 -9.79 -17.67
N SER A 97 15.75 -9.94 -18.14
CA SER A 97 15.41 -10.63 -19.39
C SER A 97 15.33 -9.70 -20.60
N GLY A 98 15.39 -8.38 -20.42
CA GLY A 98 15.21 -7.38 -21.47
C GLY A 98 13.75 -7.24 -21.91
N ASP A 99 12.81 -7.51 -21.00
CA ASP A 99 11.36 -7.31 -21.13
C ASP A 99 10.92 -6.19 -20.19
N GLU A 100 11.57 -5.04 -20.31
CA GLU A 100 11.41 -3.90 -19.44
C GLU A 100 10.07 -3.20 -19.71
N PRO A 101 9.24 -2.92 -18.68
CA PRO A 101 8.00 -2.17 -18.88
C PRO A 101 8.28 -0.69 -19.18
N ASP A 102 7.32 -0.03 -19.85
CA ASP A 102 7.41 1.41 -20.13
C ASP A 102 7.14 2.24 -18.87
N VAL A 103 6.19 1.79 -18.06
CA VAL A 103 5.86 2.37 -16.76
C VAL A 103 5.85 1.29 -15.71
N PHE A 104 6.41 1.58 -14.54
CA PHE A 104 6.40 0.68 -13.40
C PHE A 104 6.32 1.45 -12.08
N SER A 105 6.19 0.77 -10.95
CA SER A 105 6.11 1.42 -9.65
C SER A 105 7.33 1.14 -8.77
N LEU A 106 7.74 2.15 -8.01
CA LEU A 106 8.78 2.06 -6.97
C LEU A 106 8.18 2.48 -5.63
N ALA A 107 8.66 1.92 -4.52
CA ALA A 107 8.15 2.24 -3.20
C ALA A 107 8.89 3.41 -2.53
N GLY A 108 10.17 3.63 -2.87
CA GLY A 108 10.95 4.67 -2.23
C GLY A 108 12.41 4.71 -2.65
N PRO A 109 13.28 5.34 -1.83
CA PRO A 109 14.66 5.64 -2.21
C PRO A 109 15.51 4.39 -2.45
N SER A 110 15.30 3.28 -1.73
CA SER A 110 16.06 2.05 -1.94
C SER A 110 15.82 1.46 -3.34
N GLU A 111 14.58 1.46 -3.81
CA GLU A 111 14.26 1.00 -5.16
C GLU A 111 14.70 2.02 -6.21
N LEU A 112 14.60 3.33 -5.91
CA LEU A 112 15.09 4.35 -6.83
C LEU A 112 16.58 4.19 -7.09
N GLU A 113 17.40 3.89 -6.08
CA GLU A 113 18.84 3.62 -6.25
C GLU A 113 19.10 2.50 -7.26
N ASP A 114 18.33 1.41 -7.19
CA ASP A 114 18.45 0.27 -8.10
C ASP A 114 18.04 0.59 -9.56
N TYR A 115 17.13 1.57 -9.75
CA TYR A 115 16.54 1.86 -11.06
C TYR A 115 16.82 3.27 -11.60
N VAL A 116 17.59 4.13 -10.93
CA VAL A 116 17.84 5.53 -11.34
C VAL A 116 18.44 5.65 -12.76
N ASP A 117 19.18 4.65 -13.21
CA ASP A 117 19.72 4.59 -14.57
C ASP A 117 18.67 4.29 -15.65
N TYR A 118 17.45 3.92 -15.25
CA TYR A 118 16.36 3.54 -16.15
C TYR A 118 15.20 4.54 -16.14
N VAL A 119 15.07 5.38 -15.11
CA VAL A 119 13.90 6.26 -14.94
C VAL A 119 14.11 7.63 -15.56
N GLU A 120 13.04 8.22 -16.05
CA GLU A 120 12.97 9.54 -16.70
C GLU A 120 12.93 10.66 -15.66
N ASP A 121 13.46 11.83 -15.99
CA ASP A 121 13.32 13.07 -15.23
C ASP A 121 11.90 13.63 -15.42
N LEU A 122 11.14 13.73 -14.35
CA LEU A 122 9.74 14.17 -14.33
C LEU A 122 9.56 15.53 -13.61
N SER A 123 10.66 16.23 -13.32
CA SER A 123 10.66 17.47 -12.54
C SER A 123 9.79 18.60 -13.14
N ASP A 124 9.72 18.66 -14.47
CA ASP A 124 9.01 19.73 -15.20
C ASP A 124 7.55 19.38 -15.56
N MET A 125 6.98 18.28 -15.00
CA MET A 125 5.61 17.85 -15.28
C MET A 125 4.58 18.68 -14.47
N GLU A 126 3.41 18.93 -15.05
CA GLU A 126 2.32 19.61 -14.36
C GLU A 126 1.85 18.84 -13.11
N VAL A 127 1.78 17.53 -13.21
CA VAL A 127 1.44 16.66 -12.06
C VAL A 127 2.46 16.75 -10.94
N THR A 128 3.73 16.93 -11.25
CA THR A 128 4.80 17.11 -10.24
C THR A 128 4.67 18.47 -9.55
N GLU A 129 4.32 19.53 -10.29
CA GLU A 129 4.06 20.85 -9.72
C GLU A 129 2.81 20.88 -8.81
N ALA A 130 1.84 20.00 -9.06
CA ALA A 130 0.60 19.88 -8.28
C ALA A 130 0.71 18.96 -7.07
N ALA A 131 1.87 18.33 -6.85
CA ALA A 131 2.08 17.40 -5.73
C ALA A 131 2.06 18.13 -4.38
N LEU A 132 1.46 17.50 -3.37
CA LEU A 132 1.47 18.00 -2.00
C LEU A 132 2.88 18.01 -1.41
N GLU A 133 3.15 18.92 -0.49
CA GLU A 133 4.43 19.04 0.22
C GLU A 133 4.82 17.69 0.87
N GLY A 134 6.07 17.26 0.68
CA GLY A 134 6.61 16.01 1.22
C GLY A 134 6.26 14.74 0.42
N THR A 135 5.29 14.78 -0.50
CA THR A 135 4.88 13.57 -1.24
C THR A 135 5.88 13.12 -2.31
N LEU A 136 6.85 13.97 -2.66
CA LEU A 136 7.90 13.67 -3.64
C LEU A 136 9.24 13.25 -3.00
N ASP A 137 9.39 13.34 -1.67
CA ASP A 137 10.68 13.17 -1.00
C ASP A 137 11.30 11.79 -1.29
N GLY A 138 10.52 10.73 -1.19
CA GLY A 138 10.99 9.35 -1.42
C GLY A 138 11.37 9.00 -2.86
N ILE A 139 11.16 9.92 -3.82
CA ILE A 139 11.43 9.71 -5.26
C ILE A 139 12.27 10.83 -5.88
N THR A 140 12.80 11.72 -5.03
CA THR A 140 13.67 12.82 -5.45
C THR A 140 15.12 12.52 -5.10
N GLN A 141 16.02 12.65 -6.07
CA GLN A 141 17.46 12.53 -5.87
C GLN A 141 18.19 13.66 -6.57
N ASP A 142 19.14 14.32 -5.91
CA ASP A 142 19.94 15.43 -6.48
C ASP A 142 19.06 16.53 -7.13
N GLU A 143 17.96 16.94 -6.46
CA GLU A 143 16.97 17.91 -6.94
C GLU A 143 16.16 17.47 -8.18
N THR A 144 16.28 16.22 -8.61
CA THR A 144 15.54 15.63 -9.74
C THR A 144 14.43 14.72 -9.23
N VAL A 145 13.22 14.94 -9.69
CA VAL A 145 12.05 14.10 -9.40
C VAL A 145 11.93 12.99 -10.42
N TYR A 146 11.94 11.74 -9.98
CA TYR A 146 11.92 10.57 -10.85
C TYR A 146 10.58 9.81 -10.88
N GLY A 147 9.59 10.25 -10.11
CA GLY A 147 8.31 9.56 -10.06
C GLY A 147 7.15 10.46 -9.67
N ILE A 148 5.96 9.96 -9.94
CA ILE A 148 4.69 10.60 -9.64
C ILE A 148 4.05 9.84 -8.48
N PRO A 149 3.65 10.49 -7.38
CA PRO A 149 2.96 9.83 -6.29
C PRO A 149 1.70 9.12 -6.79
N PHE A 150 1.56 7.86 -6.44
CA PHE A 150 0.40 7.05 -6.83
C PHE A 150 -0.85 7.52 -6.08
N ASN A 151 -0.76 7.57 -4.76
CA ASN A 151 -1.75 8.03 -3.80
C ASN A 151 -1.05 8.28 -2.46
N GLN A 152 -1.77 8.88 -1.52
CA GLN A 152 -1.41 8.81 -0.11
C GLN A 152 -2.16 7.66 0.56
N GLU A 153 -1.59 7.16 1.64
CA GLU A 153 -2.24 6.30 2.62
C GLU A 153 -1.93 6.83 4.02
N GLY A 154 -2.87 6.67 4.94
CA GLY A 154 -2.68 7.07 6.32
C GLY A 154 -3.10 5.99 7.30
N TYR A 155 -2.45 5.92 8.46
CA TYR A 155 -2.79 4.96 9.49
C TYR A 155 -2.84 5.59 10.87
N GLY A 156 -3.46 4.86 11.79
CA GLY A 156 -3.59 5.27 13.16
C GLY A 156 -4.38 4.23 13.95
N PHE A 157 -5.09 4.67 14.95
CA PHE A 157 -6.11 3.85 15.59
C PHE A 157 -7.45 4.05 14.88
N ILE A 158 -7.88 3.02 14.15
CA ILE A 158 -9.21 2.96 13.58
C ILE A 158 -10.17 2.47 14.67
N TYR A 159 -11.24 3.22 14.93
CA TYR A 159 -12.16 2.94 16.04
C TYR A 159 -13.62 2.84 15.60
N ASN A 160 -14.41 2.10 16.36
CA ASN A 160 -15.85 1.96 16.18
C ASN A 160 -16.57 3.10 16.89
N LYS A 161 -17.10 4.07 16.12
CA LYS A 161 -17.80 5.26 16.63
C LYS A 161 -18.99 4.90 17.53
N ALA A 162 -19.75 3.86 17.17
CA ALA A 162 -20.92 3.45 17.96
C ALA A 162 -20.53 2.90 19.34
N VAL A 163 -19.43 2.13 19.42
CA VAL A 163 -18.90 1.62 20.68
C VAL A 163 -18.42 2.76 21.58
N PHE A 164 -17.68 3.73 20.99
CA PHE A 164 -17.20 4.91 21.70
C PHE A 164 -18.35 5.78 22.23
N GLU A 165 -19.36 6.03 21.40
CA GLU A 165 -20.55 6.79 21.79
C GLU A 165 -21.30 6.10 22.94
N GLU A 166 -21.53 4.79 22.86
CA GLU A 166 -22.21 4.00 23.90
C GLU A 166 -21.42 4.01 25.23
N ALA A 167 -20.10 3.93 25.16
CA ALA A 167 -19.21 4.02 26.33
C ALA A 167 -19.10 5.44 26.90
N GLY A 168 -19.51 6.46 26.15
CA GLY A 168 -19.34 7.86 26.51
C GLY A 168 -17.90 8.36 26.38
N VAL A 169 -17.11 7.75 25.50
CA VAL A 169 -15.73 8.12 25.18
C VAL A 169 -15.72 9.02 23.95
N ASP A 170 -15.07 10.17 24.04
CA ASP A 170 -14.88 11.11 22.95
C ASP A 170 -13.48 10.93 22.35
N ALA A 171 -13.40 10.39 21.14
CA ALA A 171 -12.15 10.10 20.46
C ALA A 171 -11.32 11.38 20.18
N GLU A 172 -11.96 12.53 19.93
CA GLU A 172 -11.28 13.82 19.70
C GLU A 172 -10.57 14.33 20.97
N SER A 173 -11.02 13.90 22.14
CA SER A 173 -10.40 14.27 23.42
C SER A 173 -9.12 13.49 23.73
N ILE A 174 -8.82 12.41 22.98
CA ILE A 174 -7.65 11.56 23.19
C ILE A 174 -6.45 12.19 22.48
N GLN A 175 -5.64 12.95 23.25
CA GLN A 175 -4.49 13.67 22.71
C GLN A 175 -3.16 13.19 23.30
N SER A 176 -3.19 12.46 24.41
CA SER A 176 -2.02 11.94 25.09
C SER A 176 -2.12 10.46 25.40
N TYR A 177 -1.01 9.81 25.74
CA TYR A 177 -1.01 8.44 26.23
C TYR A 177 -1.94 8.27 27.45
N ALA A 178 -1.96 9.24 28.37
CA ALA A 178 -2.80 9.17 29.57
C ALA A 178 -4.30 9.25 29.22
N ASP A 179 -4.68 10.07 28.24
CA ASP A 179 -6.07 10.13 27.77
C ASP A 179 -6.48 8.80 27.10
N LEU A 180 -5.58 8.21 26.31
CA LEU A 180 -5.82 6.91 25.68
C LEU A 180 -5.97 5.81 26.74
N GLU A 181 -5.09 5.77 27.74
CA GLU A 181 -5.15 4.79 28.83
C GLU A 181 -6.46 4.89 29.60
N GLU A 182 -6.94 6.12 29.92
CA GLU A 182 -8.24 6.34 30.57
C GLU A 182 -9.40 5.86 29.68
N ALA A 183 -9.37 6.14 28.38
CA ALA A 183 -10.36 5.68 27.41
C ALA A 183 -10.39 4.14 27.31
N VAL A 184 -9.22 3.52 27.19
CA VAL A 184 -9.06 2.07 27.12
C VAL A 184 -9.60 1.38 28.38
N GLN A 185 -9.28 1.89 29.57
CA GLN A 185 -9.81 1.37 30.84
C GLN A 185 -11.33 1.52 30.90
N THR A 186 -11.87 2.64 30.46
CA THR A 186 -13.31 2.89 30.41
C THR A 186 -14.04 1.89 29.50
N LEU A 187 -13.48 1.61 28.32
CA LEU A 187 -14.01 0.63 27.39
C LEU A 187 -13.91 -0.81 27.94
N ASP A 188 -12.78 -1.17 28.56
CA ASP A 188 -12.59 -2.51 29.13
C ASP A 188 -13.52 -2.78 30.32
N GLU A 189 -13.72 -1.78 31.20
CA GLU A 189 -14.68 -1.89 32.32
C GLU A 189 -16.13 -2.12 31.82
N GLN A 190 -16.49 -1.63 30.65
CA GLN A 190 -17.82 -1.74 30.07
C GLN A 190 -17.93 -2.82 28.98
N LYS A 191 -16.88 -3.58 28.70
CA LYS A 191 -16.81 -4.49 27.53
C LYS A 191 -17.94 -5.50 27.42
N GLU A 192 -18.46 -6.01 28.56
CA GLU A 192 -19.60 -6.93 28.55
C GLU A 192 -20.91 -6.24 28.13
N GLU A 193 -21.10 -4.96 28.51
CA GLU A 193 -22.28 -4.15 28.16
C GLU A 193 -22.20 -3.70 26.71
N LEU A 194 -21.00 -3.35 26.23
CA LEU A 194 -20.70 -2.95 24.87
C LEU A 194 -20.68 -4.14 23.87
N GLY A 195 -20.61 -5.37 24.38
CA GLY A 195 -20.59 -6.58 23.56
C GLY A 195 -19.27 -6.81 22.84
N ILE A 196 -18.17 -6.17 23.27
CA ILE A 196 -16.82 -6.38 22.73
C ILE A 196 -16.07 -7.48 23.47
N GLU A 197 -15.16 -8.17 22.78
CA GLU A 197 -14.30 -9.21 23.35
C GLU A 197 -12.98 -8.63 23.91
N GLY A 198 -12.52 -7.51 23.33
CA GLY A 198 -11.38 -6.73 23.78
C GLY A 198 -11.47 -5.30 23.27
N VAL A 199 -10.73 -4.40 23.92
CA VAL A 199 -10.66 -3.01 23.42
C VAL A 199 -9.90 -2.97 22.11
N PHE A 200 -8.73 -3.63 22.05
CA PHE A 200 -7.96 -3.78 20.84
C PHE A 200 -8.10 -5.17 20.20
N ALA A 201 -7.80 -5.25 18.92
CA ALA A 201 -7.42 -6.47 18.23
C ALA A 201 -6.02 -6.22 17.63
N LEU A 202 -4.96 -6.56 18.38
CA LEU A 202 -3.57 -6.38 17.94
C LEU A 202 -3.16 -7.59 17.08
N PRO A 203 -2.81 -7.39 15.78
CA PRO A 203 -2.44 -8.48 14.89
C PRO A 203 -0.96 -8.86 15.10
N GLY A 204 -0.66 -9.47 16.24
CA GLY A 204 0.70 -9.79 16.65
C GLY A 204 1.44 -10.79 15.75
N ALA A 205 0.75 -11.45 14.81
CA ALA A 205 1.38 -12.24 13.76
C ALA A 205 1.99 -11.39 12.63
N GLU A 206 1.58 -10.12 12.53
CA GLU A 206 1.96 -9.20 11.46
C GLU A 206 3.14 -8.32 11.89
N ALA A 207 4.37 -8.75 11.60
CA ALA A 207 5.59 -8.04 12.00
C ALA A 207 5.61 -6.57 11.55
N TRP A 208 5.10 -6.27 10.34
CA TRP A 208 5.08 -4.94 9.76
C TRP A 208 4.23 -3.92 10.57
N VAL A 209 3.18 -4.37 11.27
CA VAL A 209 2.35 -3.48 12.10
C VAL A 209 3.14 -2.90 13.26
N MET A 210 3.99 -3.68 13.90
CA MET A 210 4.84 -3.21 15.00
C MET A 210 6.13 -2.58 14.48
N GLY A 211 6.83 -3.26 13.55
CA GLY A 211 8.18 -2.90 13.15
C GLY A 211 8.29 -1.78 12.10
N ASN A 212 7.22 -1.57 11.29
CA ASN A 212 7.14 -0.43 10.40
C ASN A 212 6.20 0.64 10.96
N HIS A 213 4.92 0.33 11.14
CA HIS A 213 3.92 1.36 11.43
C HIS A 213 3.98 1.89 12.86
N LEU A 214 3.96 1.01 13.89
CA LEU A 214 4.07 1.49 15.25
C LEU A 214 5.45 2.09 15.54
N ALA A 215 6.51 1.44 15.05
CA ALA A 215 7.88 1.95 15.16
C ALA A 215 8.03 3.33 14.53
N ASN A 216 7.43 3.57 13.34
CA ASN A 216 7.50 4.88 12.69
C ASN A 216 6.95 5.99 13.58
N VAL A 217 5.85 5.77 14.31
CA VAL A 217 5.28 6.80 15.20
C VAL A 217 6.33 7.30 16.19
N TYR A 218 7.14 6.40 16.75
CA TYR A 218 8.11 6.73 17.81
C TYR A 218 9.51 7.01 17.31
N LEU A 219 9.88 6.57 16.10
CA LEU A 219 11.22 6.75 15.56
C LEU A 219 11.33 7.88 14.53
N GLN A 220 10.21 8.27 13.90
CA GLN A 220 10.23 9.28 12.83
C GLN A 220 10.82 10.63 13.29
N GLY A 221 10.68 10.99 14.57
CA GLY A 221 11.24 12.23 15.12
C GLY A 221 12.77 12.31 15.00
N GLU A 222 13.47 11.16 15.03
CA GLU A 222 14.92 11.09 14.82
C GLU A 222 15.34 11.46 13.39
N PHE A 223 14.39 11.44 12.46
CA PHE A 223 14.57 11.70 11.02
C PHE A 223 13.71 12.89 10.55
N ASN A 224 13.20 13.73 11.46
CA ASN A 224 12.30 14.85 11.16
C ASN A 224 11.05 14.45 10.34
N GLY A 225 10.63 13.19 10.40
CA GLY A 225 9.56 12.64 9.59
C GLY A 225 9.93 12.43 8.11
N ASP A 226 11.18 12.67 7.75
CA ASP A 226 11.66 12.64 6.37
C ASP A 226 12.22 11.25 6.00
N VAL A 227 11.72 10.72 4.87
CA VAL A 227 12.13 9.39 4.35
C VAL A 227 13.59 9.38 3.93
N MET A 228 14.12 10.49 3.37
CA MET A 228 15.51 10.57 2.92
C MET A 228 16.47 10.73 4.10
N GLU A 229 16.10 11.47 5.13
CA GLU A 229 16.91 11.55 6.36
C GLU A 229 17.02 10.15 7.03
N ALA A 230 15.94 9.38 7.04
CA ALA A 230 15.97 7.98 7.51
C ALA A 230 16.83 7.09 6.60
N TYR A 231 16.72 7.28 5.28
CA TYR A 231 17.50 6.52 4.29
C TYR A 231 19.00 6.77 4.40
N GLU A 232 19.41 8.02 4.62
CA GLU A 232 20.80 8.42 4.73
C GLU A 232 21.39 8.21 6.14
N SER A 233 20.54 7.98 7.16
CA SER A 233 21.01 7.84 8.52
C SER A 233 21.82 6.56 8.74
N PRO A 234 23.05 6.67 9.31
CA PRO A 234 23.88 5.52 9.63
C PRO A 234 23.39 4.73 10.85
N SER A 235 22.50 5.30 11.67
CA SER A 235 22.05 4.68 12.92
C SER A 235 20.66 5.17 13.32
N VAL A 236 20.02 4.46 14.22
CA VAL A 236 18.81 4.83 14.95
C VAL A 236 19.09 4.78 16.46
N SER A 237 18.42 5.58 17.26
CA SER A 237 18.75 5.77 18.69
C SER A 237 17.68 5.27 19.65
N PHE A 238 16.45 5.07 19.19
CA PHE A 238 15.27 4.75 20.01
C PHE A 238 15.04 5.81 21.11
N GLU A 239 15.11 7.12 20.74
CA GLU A 239 14.93 8.22 21.69
C GLU A 239 13.58 8.14 22.41
N GLU A 240 12.53 7.68 21.73
CA GLU A 240 11.19 7.45 22.27
C GLU A 240 10.88 5.96 22.53
N GLY A 241 11.90 5.14 22.72
CA GLY A 241 11.76 3.69 22.93
C GLY A 241 10.88 3.32 24.13
N ASP A 242 10.96 4.09 25.22
CA ASP A 242 10.09 3.90 26.39
C ASP A 242 8.59 4.13 26.06
N GLN A 243 8.27 5.12 25.22
CA GLN A 243 6.89 5.38 24.77
C GLN A 243 6.40 4.30 23.81
N PHE A 244 7.29 3.84 22.92
CA PHE A 244 7.00 2.71 22.04
C PHE A 244 6.63 1.46 22.85
N GLN A 245 7.46 1.09 23.83
CA GLN A 245 7.18 -0.04 24.71
C GLN A 245 5.84 0.10 25.42
N GLN A 246 5.57 1.26 26.03
CA GLN A 246 4.32 1.54 26.75
C GLN A 246 3.09 1.38 25.85
N MET A 247 3.15 1.83 24.61
CA MET A 247 2.06 1.72 23.64
C MET A 247 1.83 0.26 23.23
N LEU A 248 2.91 -0.49 23.02
CA LEU A 248 2.82 -1.92 22.69
C LEU A 248 2.23 -2.72 23.85
N ASP A 249 2.67 -2.45 25.08
CA ASP A 249 2.16 -3.08 26.30
C ASP A 249 0.66 -2.80 26.49
N LEU A 250 0.22 -1.55 26.31
CA LEU A 250 -1.18 -1.18 26.41
C LEU A 250 -2.05 -1.94 25.38
N GLN A 251 -1.61 -1.96 24.14
CA GLN A 251 -2.34 -2.69 23.10
C GLN A 251 -2.38 -4.20 23.41
N GLN A 252 -1.27 -4.78 23.84
CA GLN A 252 -1.21 -6.22 24.19
C GLN A 252 -2.11 -6.57 25.38
N GLU A 253 -2.12 -5.76 26.44
CA GLU A 253 -2.88 -6.01 27.66
C GLU A 253 -4.40 -5.99 27.40
N TYR A 254 -4.88 -5.01 26.63
CA TYR A 254 -6.31 -4.81 26.37
C TYR A 254 -6.80 -5.42 25.06
N SER A 255 -5.98 -6.25 24.43
CA SER A 255 -6.32 -6.91 23.16
C SER A 255 -7.00 -8.25 23.36
N ILE A 256 -7.77 -8.63 22.34
CA ILE A 256 -8.30 -10.01 22.19
C ILE A 256 -7.12 -11.00 22.14
N GLN A 257 -7.19 -12.04 22.96
CA GLN A 257 -6.10 -13.01 23.12
C GLN A 257 -6.33 -14.29 22.31
N PRO A 258 -5.29 -14.97 21.82
CA PRO A 258 -3.86 -14.64 21.92
C PRO A 258 -3.39 -13.73 20.77
N VAL A 259 -2.76 -12.60 21.10
CA VAL A 259 -2.34 -11.59 20.11
C VAL A 259 -1.37 -12.15 19.05
N LEU A 260 -0.40 -12.96 19.44
CA LEU A 260 0.64 -13.50 18.53
C LEU A 260 0.10 -14.48 17.46
N ASN A 261 -1.15 -14.90 17.56
CA ASN A 261 -1.78 -15.75 16.55
C ASN A 261 -2.75 -14.97 15.66
N MET A 262 -3.01 -13.72 15.99
CA MET A 262 -3.94 -12.88 15.24
C MET A 262 -3.23 -12.31 14.01
N ASP A 263 -3.75 -12.63 12.84
CA ASP A 263 -3.33 -12.06 11.56
C ASP A 263 -4.22 -10.88 11.13
N TYR A 264 -3.85 -10.23 10.03
CA TYR A 264 -4.57 -9.09 9.46
C TYR A 264 -6.05 -9.42 9.16
N SER A 265 -6.32 -10.55 8.52
CA SER A 265 -7.69 -10.94 8.16
C SER A 265 -8.55 -11.18 9.40
N GLN A 266 -8.00 -11.83 10.43
CA GLN A 266 -8.70 -12.01 11.71
C GLN A 266 -8.98 -10.68 12.38
N GLN A 267 -8.00 -9.76 12.42
CA GLN A 267 -8.16 -8.43 12.99
C GLN A 267 -9.31 -7.68 12.32
N VAL A 268 -9.26 -7.52 11.00
CA VAL A 268 -10.18 -6.66 10.23
C VAL A 268 -11.53 -7.35 10.04
N GLU A 269 -11.54 -8.59 9.52
CA GLU A 269 -12.78 -9.24 9.08
C GLU A 269 -13.53 -9.95 10.21
N GLN A 270 -12.82 -10.51 11.20
CA GLN A 270 -13.46 -11.33 12.24
C GLN A 270 -13.74 -10.56 13.52
N TYR A 271 -12.88 -9.59 13.87
CA TYR A 271 -13.05 -8.87 15.14
C TYR A 271 -13.59 -7.45 14.94
N PHE A 272 -12.93 -6.63 14.13
CA PHE A 272 -13.32 -5.22 14.01
C PHE A 272 -14.63 -5.04 13.23
N SER A 273 -14.76 -5.62 12.04
CA SER A 273 -15.98 -5.49 11.23
C SER A 273 -17.22 -6.08 11.88
N LEU A 274 -17.06 -7.06 12.77
CA LEU A 274 -18.18 -7.66 13.53
C LEU A 274 -18.43 -6.96 14.88
N GLY A 275 -17.68 -5.90 15.20
CA GLY A 275 -17.83 -5.14 16.42
C GLY A 275 -17.32 -5.83 17.68
N SER A 276 -16.49 -6.88 17.56
CA SER A 276 -15.89 -7.57 18.71
C SER A 276 -14.66 -6.84 19.27
N ALA A 277 -14.05 -5.92 18.51
CA ALA A 277 -13.02 -5.01 18.98
C ALA A 277 -13.46 -3.56 18.80
N ALA A 278 -13.13 -2.69 19.76
CA ALA A 278 -13.43 -1.26 19.68
C ALA A 278 -12.43 -0.50 18.81
N VAL A 279 -11.16 -0.93 18.80
CA VAL A 279 -10.04 -0.23 18.17
C VAL A 279 -9.12 -1.24 17.50
N ILE A 280 -8.58 -0.86 16.34
CA ILE A 280 -7.47 -1.56 15.67
C ILE A 280 -6.42 -0.56 15.21
N GLN A 281 -5.16 -0.96 15.18
CA GLN A 281 -4.09 -0.22 14.53
C GLN A 281 -4.01 -0.65 13.08
N GLN A 282 -4.54 0.17 12.17
CA GLN A 282 -4.56 -0.02 10.72
C GLN A 282 -4.70 1.33 10.01
N GLY A 283 -4.75 1.33 8.69
CA GLY A 283 -4.94 2.51 7.86
C GLY A 283 -6.17 2.43 6.98
N ASP A 284 -6.35 3.45 6.14
CA ASP A 284 -7.50 3.61 5.25
C ASP A 284 -7.64 2.47 4.21
N TRP A 285 -6.58 1.72 3.94
CA TRP A 285 -6.61 0.54 3.07
C TRP A 285 -7.56 -0.57 3.53
N ILE A 286 -8.05 -0.55 4.77
CA ILE A 286 -9.06 -1.51 5.24
C ILE A 286 -10.47 -1.18 4.74
N TYR A 287 -10.72 0.07 4.31
CA TYR A 287 -12.06 0.55 3.96
C TYR A 287 -12.77 -0.31 2.89
N PRO A 288 -12.13 -0.72 1.78
CA PRO A 288 -12.78 -1.59 0.80
C PRO A 288 -13.27 -2.91 1.39
N THR A 289 -12.51 -3.50 2.31
CA THR A 289 -12.90 -4.74 3.01
C THR A 289 -14.11 -4.50 3.91
N LEU A 290 -14.10 -3.42 4.69
CA LEU A 290 -15.24 -3.05 5.55
C LEU A 290 -16.48 -2.75 4.72
N GLN A 291 -16.34 -2.02 3.62
CA GLN A 291 -17.45 -1.68 2.72
C GLN A 291 -18.06 -2.92 2.05
N GLN A 292 -17.24 -3.90 1.68
CA GLN A 292 -17.73 -5.16 1.13
C GLN A 292 -18.53 -5.97 2.18
N MET A 293 -18.15 -5.91 3.45
CA MET A 293 -18.79 -6.65 4.54
C MET A 293 -20.06 -5.94 5.04
N ASP A 294 -19.97 -4.67 5.35
CA ASP A 294 -21.06 -3.82 5.83
C ASP A 294 -20.84 -2.36 5.42
N PRO A 295 -21.46 -1.91 4.30
CA PRO A 295 -21.30 -0.54 3.82
C PRO A 295 -21.75 0.52 4.85
N GLU A 296 -22.82 0.24 5.62
CA GLU A 296 -23.32 1.19 6.61
C GLU A 296 -22.33 1.37 7.78
N PHE A 297 -21.68 0.27 8.20
CA PHE A 297 -20.61 0.33 9.19
C PHE A 297 -19.41 1.11 8.68
N ALA A 298 -18.93 0.79 7.46
CA ALA A 298 -17.77 1.44 6.85
C ALA A 298 -17.96 2.96 6.69
N ASP A 299 -19.14 3.39 6.24
CA ASP A 299 -19.39 4.79 5.92
C ASP A 299 -19.72 5.66 7.14
N ASN A 300 -20.34 5.09 8.19
CA ASN A 300 -20.91 5.88 9.28
C ASN A 300 -20.31 5.59 10.66
N ASN A 301 -19.74 4.40 10.87
CA ASN A 301 -19.35 3.95 12.22
C ASN A 301 -17.83 3.77 12.40
N VAL A 302 -17.05 4.11 11.41
CA VAL A 302 -15.59 3.99 11.47
C VAL A 302 -14.96 5.38 11.52
N GLY A 303 -14.01 5.57 12.42
CA GLY A 303 -13.22 6.79 12.53
C GLY A 303 -11.75 6.47 12.69
N ILE A 304 -10.90 7.48 12.51
CA ILE A 304 -9.46 7.39 12.73
C ILE A 304 -9.05 8.40 13.80
N MET A 305 -8.17 7.99 14.71
CA MET A 305 -7.51 8.87 15.67
C MET A 305 -6.00 8.63 15.65
N SER A 306 -5.23 9.63 16.08
CA SER A 306 -3.78 9.51 16.19
C SER A 306 -3.36 8.44 17.19
N ILE A 307 -2.19 7.85 16.97
CA ILE A 307 -1.47 7.11 18.02
C ILE A 307 -0.72 8.16 18.83
N PRO A 308 -1.03 8.33 20.14
CA PRO A 308 -0.46 9.42 20.89
C PRO A 308 1.08 9.41 20.96
N LEU A 309 1.67 10.56 20.65
CA LEU A 309 3.09 10.86 20.80
C LEU A 309 3.22 12.30 21.33
N GLU A 310 4.04 12.51 22.36
CA GLU A 310 4.24 13.83 22.94
C GLU A 310 4.88 14.79 21.91
N GLY A 311 4.22 15.93 21.68
CA GLY A 311 4.64 16.94 20.69
C GLY A 311 4.07 16.77 19.30
N GLU A 312 3.35 15.67 19.04
CA GLU A 312 2.71 15.35 17.75
C GLU A 312 1.21 15.04 17.92
N GLU A 313 0.57 15.74 18.88
CA GLU A 313 -0.82 15.52 19.26
C GLU A 313 -1.77 15.71 18.08
N GLY A 314 -2.65 14.72 17.86
CA GLY A 314 -3.67 14.75 16.82
C GLY A 314 -3.17 14.47 15.40
N LYS A 315 -1.85 14.38 15.20
CA LYS A 315 -1.28 14.06 13.89
C LYS A 315 -1.36 12.56 13.59
N VAL A 316 -1.56 12.24 12.33
CA VAL A 316 -1.59 10.86 11.83
C VAL A 316 -0.42 10.63 10.86
N PRO A 317 0.18 9.43 10.87
CA PRO A 317 1.17 9.08 9.88
C PRO A 317 0.55 8.97 8.48
N VAL A 318 1.04 9.77 7.54
CA VAL A 318 0.62 9.78 6.14
C VAL A 318 1.85 9.73 5.24
N GLY A 319 1.77 8.93 4.18
CA GLY A 319 2.87 8.82 3.23
C GLY A 319 2.40 8.26 1.88
N VAL A 320 3.34 8.21 0.96
CA VAL A 320 3.13 7.70 -0.40
C VAL A 320 3.69 6.28 -0.48
N PRO A 321 2.82 5.26 -0.61
CA PRO A 321 3.28 3.87 -0.61
C PRO A 321 4.01 3.47 -1.90
N ASN A 322 3.71 4.13 -3.02
CA ASN A 322 4.28 3.84 -4.32
C ASN A 322 4.29 5.08 -5.23
N TYR A 323 5.23 5.06 -6.16
CA TYR A 323 5.40 6.08 -7.20
C TYR A 323 5.35 5.44 -8.58
N TRP A 324 4.66 6.09 -9.53
CA TRP A 324 4.78 5.77 -10.94
C TRP A 324 6.09 6.31 -11.48
N VAL A 325 6.85 5.48 -12.17
CA VAL A 325 8.06 5.90 -12.86
C VAL A 325 8.00 5.50 -14.33
N ILE A 326 8.61 6.30 -15.19
CA ILE A 326 8.63 6.10 -16.64
C ILE A 326 10.01 5.64 -17.06
N ASN A 327 10.08 4.58 -17.85
CA ASN A 327 11.36 4.06 -18.38
C ASN A 327 11.89 4.97 -19.49
N LYS A 328 12.99 5.68 -19.22
CA LYS A 328 13.62 6.58 -20.19
C LYS A 328 14.19 5.87 -21.42
N ASN A 329 14.32 4.54 -21.39
CA ASN A 329 14.83 3.73 -22.51
C ASN A 329 13.70 3.25 -23.45
N SER A 330 12.44 3.48 -23.12
CA SER A 330 11.32 3.29 -24.04
C SER A 330 11.40 4.21 -25.25
N ASP A 331 10.65 3.93 -26.30
CA ASP A 331 10.59 4.80 -27.46
C ASP A 331 10.12 6.21 -27.06
N ALA A 332 10.70 7.26 -27.64
CA ALA A 332 10.41 8.64 -27.23
C ALA A 332 8.92 9.01 -27.30
N GLU A 333 8.17 8.43 -28.24
CA GLU A 333 6.72 8.63 -28.38
C GLU A 333 5.96 7.98 -27.22
N VAL A 334 6.46 6.85 -26.67
CA VAL A 334 5.87 6.15 -25.51
C VAL A 334 6.15 6.93 -24.22
N VAL A 335 7.37 7.46 -24.06
CA VAL A 335 7.73 8.33 -22.92
C VAL A 335 6.82 9.57 -22.86
N GLU A 336 6.66 10.27 -23.97
CA GLU A 336 5.79 11.46 -24.03
C GLU A 336 4.31 11.09 -23.79
N ALA A 337 3.82 10.02 -24.42
CA ALA A 337 2.45 9.56 -24.19
C ALA A 337 2.19 9.14 -22.72
N SER A 338 3.21 8.58 -22.05
CA SER A 338 3.13 8.24 -20.64
C SER A 338 3.06 9.49 -19.75
N LYS A 339 3.84 10.54 -20.07
CA LYS A 339 3.76 11.84 -19.38
C LYS A 339 2.38 12.49 -19.57
N ASP A 340 1.86 12.47 -20.78
CA ASP A 340 0.53 13.02 -21.11
C ASP A 340 -0.57 12.25 -20.34
N PHE A 341 -0.47 10.92 -20.26
CA PHE A 341 -1.42 10.10 -19.51
C PHE A 341 -1.45 10.47 -18.02
N PHE A 342 -0.31 10.60 -17.34
CA PHE A 342 -0.28 10.96 -15.93
C PHE A 342 -0.65 12.40 -15.65
N ASN A 343 -0.31 13.34 -16.53
CA ASN A 343 -0.83 14.70 -16.43
C ASN A 343 -2.35 14.70 -16.55
N TRP A 344 -2.93 14.00 -17.54
CA TRP A 344 -4.37 13.85 -17.65
C TRP A 344 -4.99 13.23 -16.39
N MET A 345 -4.41 12.13 -15.90
CA MET A 345 -4.94 11.37 -14.76
C MET A 345 -5.07 12.22 -13.48
N TYR A 346 -4.07 13.08 -13.21
CA TYR A 346 -4.00 13.78 -11.93
C TYR A 346 -4.22 15.29 -12.00
N THR A 347 -4.31 15.89 -13.21
CA THR A 347 -4.47 17.36 -13.35
C THR A 347 -5.63 17.77 -14.23
N SER A 348 -6.17 16.90 -15.09
CA SER A 348 -7.35 17.23 -15.89
C SER A 348 -8.66 17.06 -15.09
N GLU A 349 -9.71 17.77 -15.48
CA GLU A 349 -11.04 17.67 -14.86
C GLU A 349 -11.61 16.24 -14.97
N GLU A 350 -11.50 15.63 -16.18
CA GLU A 350 -11.96 14.26 -16.43
C GLU A 350 -11.13 13.22 -15.68
N GLY A 351 -9.79 13.35 -15.69
CA GLY A 351 -8.89 12.41 -15.01
C GLY A 351 -9.12 12.40 -13.49
N ILE A 352 -9.23 13.57 -12.88
CA ILE A 352 -9.52 13.74 -11.45
C ILE A 352 -10.87 13.09 -11.11
N GLU A 353 -11.93 13.35 -11.90
CA GLU A 353 -13.25 12.72 -11.68
C GLU A 353 -13.15 11.19 -11.72
N VAL A 354 -12.42 10.65 -12.71
CA VAL A 354 -12.23 9.20 -12.86
C VAL A 354 -11.45 8.61 -11.70
N VAL A 355 -10.37 9.25 -11.26
CA VAL A 355 -9.57 8.79 -10.12
C VAL A 355 -10.43 8.76 -8.83
N GLN A 356 -11.21 9.81 -8.58
CA GLN A 356 -12.08 9.88 -7.41
C GLN A 356 -13.22 8.86 -7.46
N GLU A 357 -13.82 8.65 -8.64
CA GLU A 357 -14.94 7.70 -8.83
C GLU A 357 -14.48 6.24 -8.69
N LEU A 358 -13.36 5.88 -9.32
CA LEU A 358 -12.95 4.48 -9.46
C LEU A 358 -12.00 4.01 -8.36
N LEU A 359 -11.02 4.85 -7.99
CA LEU A 359 -9.92 4.40 -7.15
C LEU A 359 -10.14 4.72 -5.68
N ASN A 360 -10.93 5.73 -5.34
CA ASN A 360 -11.17 6.19 -3.96
C ASN A 360 -9.85 6.43 -3.20
N PHE A 361 -8.81 6.88 -3.90
CA PHE A 361 -7.51 7.16 -3.31
C PHE A 361 -7.56 8.42 -2.47
N ILE A 362 -6.68 8.50 -1.48
CA ILE A 362 -6.29 9.77 -0.89
C ILE A 362 -5.34 10.43 -1.90
N PRO A 363 -5.71 11.56 -2.51
CA PRO A 363 -4.85 12.18 -3.50
C PRO A 363 -3.54 12.66 -2.89
N ALA A 364 -2.47 12.57 -3.66
CA ALA A 364 -1.18 13.16 -3.32
C ALA A 364 -0.96 14.53 -3.98
N HIS A 365 -2.05 15.17 -4.45
CA HIS A 365 -2.04 16.40 -5.24
C HIS A 365 -3.09 17.38 -4.71
N GLU A 366 -2.83 18.70 -4.82
CA GLU A 366 -3.65 19.78 -4.23
C GLU A 366 -5.00 20.02 -4.91
N ASN A 367 -5.18 19.57 -6.14
CA ASN A 367 -6.29 19.93 -7.02
C ASN A 367 -7.52 19.00 -6.92
N PHE A 368 -7.56 18.11 -5.95
CA PHE A 368 -8.70 17.23 -5.68
C PHE A 368 -9.69 17.85 -4.70
N ASP A 369 -10.98 17.50 -4.83
CA ASP A 369 -12.01 17.93 -3.91
C ASP A 369 -12.18 16.90 -2.77
N PRO A 370 -11.87 17.25 -1.51
CA PRO A 370 -12.05 16.35 -0.37
C PRO A 370 -13.47 15.79 -0.25
N GLU A 371 -14.49 16.61 -0.56
CA GLU A 371 -15.90 16.21 -0.47
C GLU A 371 -16.29 15.11 -1.49
N ALA A 372 -15.50 14.95 -2.56
CA ALA A 372 -15.71 13.91 -3.55
C ALA A 372 -15.08 12.55 -3.18
N ILE A 373 -14.24 12.50 -2.14
CA ILE A 373 -13.67 11.25 -1.64
C ILE A 373 -14.75 10.45 -0.91
N ALA A 374 -15.09 9.27 -1.41
CA ALA A 374 -16.20 8.47 -0.90
C ALA A 374 -15.94 7.93 0.52
N SER A 375 -14.72 7.46 0.80
CA SER A 375 -14.33 6.96 2.12
C SER A 375 -14.23 8.10 3.14
N SER A 376 -14.95 8.01 4.26
CA SER A 376 -14.81 8.97 5.36
C SER A 376 -13.41 8.96 5.96
N LEU A 377 -12.78 7.78 6.10
CA LEU A 377 -11.42 7.67 6.59
C LEU A 377 -10.41 8.37 5.68
N SER A 378 -10.50 8.11 4.37
CA SER A 378 -9.60 8.72 3.39
C SER A 378 -9.79 10.23 3.31
N ARG A 379 -11.02 10.72 3.48
CA ARG A 379 -11.33 12.14 3.54
C ARG A 379 -10.71 12.81 4.76
N ASP A 380 -10.92 12.24 5.95
CA ASP A 380 -10.35 12.75 7.21
C ASP A 380 -8.81 12.84 7.12
N ILE A 381 -8.16 11.85 6.50
CA ILE A 381 -6.69 11.83 6.30
C ILE A 381 -6.26 12.89 5.29
N TYR A 382 -6.99 13.05 4.18
CA TYR A 382 -6.67 14.06 3.17
C TYR A 382 -6.80 15.48 3.71
N GLU A 383 -7.85 15.75 4.49
CA GLU A 383 -8.03 17.04 5.17
C GLU A 383 -6.84 17.33 6.10
N LYS A 384 -6.40 16.35 6.89
CA LYS A 384 -5.19 16.49 7.72
C LYS A 384 -3.92 16.74 6.90
N SER A 385 -3.78 16.09 5.75
CA SER A 385 -2.64 16.34 4.85
C SER A 385 -2.64 17.76 4.30
N LEU A 386 -3.82 18.31 3.93
CA LEU A 386 -3.95 19.69 3.47
C LEU A 386 -3.64 20.72 4.58
N GLU A 387 -3.92 20.37 5.83
CA GLU A 387 -3.68 21.22 7.00
C GLU A 387 -2.24 21.09 7.56
N GLY A 388 -1.45 20.12 7.07
CA GLY A 388 -0.13 19.80 7.58
C GLY A 388 -0.17 19.12 8.96
N GLU A 389 -1.29 18.50 9.33
CA GLU A 389 -1.48 17.75 10.57
C GLU A 389 -1.12 16.27 10.40
N THR A 390 0.05 16.03 9.83
CA THR A 390 0.56 14.68 9.56
C THR A 390 1.98 14.50 10.08
N ILE A 391 2.39 13.26 10.25
CA ILE A 391 3.79 12.85 10.39
C ILE A 391 4.16 11.95 9.22
N GLY A 392 5.39 12.07 8.73
CA GLY A 392 5.83 11.35 7.53
C GLY A 392 6.07 9.85 7.77
N TRP A 393 6.16 9.13 6.69
CA TRP A 393 6.49 7.70 6.67
C TRP A 393 8.01 7.48 6.55
N ALA A 394 8.75 7.89 7.58
CA ALA A 394 10.20 7.70 7.61
C ALA A 394 10.61 6.23 7.44
N PHE A 395 9.73 5.27 7.78
CA PHE A 395 10.00 3.84 7.65
C PHE A 395 10.24 3.37 6.21
N LEU A 396 9.80 4.10 5.20
CA LEU A 396 10.15 3.82 3.80
C LEU A 396 11.63 4.07 3.49
N GLY A 397 12.31 4.83 4.34
CA GLY A 397 13.76 5.04 4.30
C GLY A 397 14.56 4.06 5.18
N TYR A 398 13.93 3.18 5.94
CA TYR A 398 14.65 2.20 6.77
C TYR A 398 15.52 1.26 5.93
N PRO A 399 16.58 0.68 6.49
CA PRO A 399 17.33 -0.35 5.78
C PRO A 399 16.43 -1.50 5.37
N THR A 400 16.65 -2.07 4.19
CA THR A 400 15.82 -3.14 3.61
C THR A 400 15.54 -4.25 4.62
N ALA A 401 14.26 -4.60 4.82
CA ALA A 401 13.75 -5.59 5.75
C ALA A 401 14.03 -5.33 7.25
N TRP A 402 14.61 -4.19 7.63
CA TRP A 402 14.87 -3.87 9.04
C TRP A 402 13.59 -3.77 9.87
N GLY A 403 12.55 -3.19 9.31
CA GLY A 403 11.26 -3.10 10.01
C GLY A 403 10.62 -4.48 10.28
N ASP A 404 10.79 -5.44 9.38
CA ASP A 404 10.34 -6.82 9.60
C ASP A 404 11.13 -7.51 10.72
N ASP A 405 12.45 -7.27 10.80
CA ASP A 405 13.27 -7.80 11.88
C ASP A 405 12.92 -7.14 13.22
N LEU A 406 12.72 -5.82 13.27
CA LEU A 406 12.23 -5.14 14.47
C LEU A 406 10.86 -5.69 14.90
N GLY A 407 9.95 -5.92 13.94
CA GLY A 407 8.67 -6.57 14.20
C GLY A 407 8.82 -7.97 14.79
N ALA A 408 9.78 -8.76 14.30
CA ALA A 408 10.08 -10.07 14.88
C ALA A 408 10.65 -9.96 16.30
N TYR A 409 11.50 -8.99 16.59
CA TYR A 409 12.00 -8.75 17.95
C TYR A 409 10.90 -8.29 18.90
N THR A 410 9.95 -7.49 18.44
CA THR A 410 8.77 -7.11 19.23
C THR A 410 7.85 -8.30 19.49
N GLN A 411 7.72 -9.24 18.55
CA GLN A 411 6.99 -10.50 18.77
C GLN A 411 7.66 -11.38 19.86
N GLU A 412 9.00 -11.47 19.87
CA GLU A 412 9.75 -12.16 20.92
C GLU A 412 9.55 -11.47 22.29
N TYR A 413 9.52 -10.12 22.31
CA TYR A 413 9.20 -9.36 23.51
C TYR A 413 7.78 -9.68 24.04
N MET A 414 6.77 -9.60 23.17
CA MET A 414 5.38 -9.93 23.52
C MET A 414 5.20 -11.38 23.98
N ALA A 415 6.04 -12.30 23.49
CA ALA A 415 6.09 -13.70 23.96
C ALA A 415 6.78 -13.87 25.32
N GLY A 416 7.45 -12.84 25.84
CA GLY A 416 8.28 -12.90 27.05
C GLY A 416 9.59 -13.67 26.84
N GLU A 417 10.06 -13.78 25.60
CA GLU A 417 11.30 -14.45 25.20
C GLU A 417 12.49 -13.47 25.12
N ARG A 418 12.22 -12.14 25.10
CA ARG A 418 13.21 -11.06 25.01
C ARG A 418 12.79 -9.91 25.93
N GLU A 419 13.75 -9.25 26.58
CA GLU A 419 13.53 -8.00 27.29
C GLU A 419 13.53 -6.80 26.32
N TRP A 420 12.79 -5.70 26.62
CA TRP A 420 12.69 -4.56 25.72
C TRP A 420 14.06 -3.94 25.37
N GLN A 421 14.93 -3.78 26.36
CA GLN A 421 16.30 -3.27 26.10
C GLN A 421 17.05 -4.15 25.07
N GLU A 422 16.82 -5.47 25.06
CA GLU A 422 17.45 -6.37 24.09
C GLU A 422 16.83 -6.21 22.68
N VAL A 423 15.55 -5.78 22.58
CA VAL A 423 14.92 -5.40 21.31
C VAL A 423 15.64 -4.19 20.73
N GLU A 424 15.78 -3.11 21.50
CA GLU A 424 16.46 -1.87 21.08
C GLU A 424 17.91 -2.13 20.68
N GLU A 425 18.69 -2.83 21.53
CA GLU A 425 20.10 -3.12 21.24
C GLU A 425 20.26 -3.94 19.95
N ALA A 426 19.37 -4.91 19.69
CA ALA A 426 19.41 -5.72 18.49
C ALA A 426 19.02 -4.90 17.25
N ALA A 427 17.96 -4.09 17.33
CA ALA A 427 17.50 -3.27 16.23
C ALA A 427 18.52 -2.19 15.83
N ILE A 428 19.17 -1.54 16.81
CA ILE A 428 20.25 -0.56 16.56
C ILE A 428 21.43 -1.25 15.84
N ALA A 429 21.87 -2.40 16.35
CA ALA A 429 22.99 -3.13 15.77
C ALA A 429 22.71 -3.58 14.34
N GLU A 430 21.48 -4.05 14.06
CA GLU A 430 21.05 -4.47 12.74
C GLU A 430 20.99 -3.29 11.75
N TRP A 431 20.50 -2.12 12.19
CA TRP A 431 20.51 -0.91 11.38
C TRP A 431 21.94 -0.54 10.95
N GLU A 432 22.85 -0.42 11.94
CA GLU A 432 24.24 -0.06 11.68
C GLU A 432 24.96 -1.08 10.76
N GLU A 433 24.64 -2.38 10.87
CA GLU A 433 25.21 -3.43 10.00
C GLU A 433 24.73 -3.26 8.55
N ARG A 434 23.45 -2.94 8.34
CA ARG A 434 22.85 -2.80 7.01
C ARG A 434 23.22 -1.50 6.30
N ARG A 435 23.71 -0.50 7.05
CA ARG A 435 24.20 0.79 6.50
C ARG A 435 25.71 0.82 6.21
N GLN A 436 26.43 -0.29 6.44
CA GLN A 436 27.88 -0.44 6.13
C GLN A 436 28.12 -0.93 4.72
#